data_363a1d27e0bac4317a2b1791cf6fdc29
#
_entry.id   363a1d27e0bac4317a2b1791cf6fdc29
#
_cell.length_a   1.000
_cell.length_b   1.000
_cell.length_c   1.000
_cell.angle_alpha   90.00
_cell.angle_beta   90.00
_cell.angle_gamma   90.00
#
_symmetry.space_group_name_H-M   'P 1'
#
loop_
_entity.id
_entity.type
_entity.pdbx_description
1 polymer ?
#
loop_
_entity_poly.entity_id
_entity_poly.type
_entity_poly.pdbx_seq_one_letter_code
_entity_poly.pdbx_strand_id
1 'polypeptide(L)'
;MSKKINTFYGNICEAVDKYVTKDEIISFLRKYKDFVPVLVGCVDNDKTRLLLESTYRKLDYCIYLDSANSEYEGNVYVKAKLKSNEVGALRSDCYKLSNDQHPADKSCEAQAAVGNTQYLVTNLRMATVLLEHISSIVHGEVKEGVTIVRRFEEIHY
;
A
#
# COMPACT_ATOMS: atom_id res chain seq x y z
N MET A 1 -8.48 -10.75 12.31
CA MET A 1 -7.16 -11.22 11.80
C MET A 1 -6.04 -10.95 12.80
N SER A 2 -5.83 -9.73 13.31
CA SER A 2 -4.78 -9.38 14.28
C SER A 2 -4.74 -10.30 15.52
N LYS A 3 -5.89 -10.62 16.12
CA LYS A 3 -5.98 -11.57 17.25
C LYS A 3 -5.35 -12.93 16.94
N LYS A 4 -5.59 -13.48 15.74
CA LYS A 4 -5.00 -14.77 15.32
C LYS A 4 -3.48 -14.67 15.17
N ILE A 5 -2.98 -13.59 14.54
CA ILE A 5 -1.54 -13.35 14.37
C ILE A 5 -0.88 -13.24 15.75
N ASN A 6 -1.45 -12.43 16.64
CA ASN A 6 -0.91 -12.21 17.97
C ASN A 6 -0.96 -13.47 18.86
N THR A 7 -1.89 -14.40 18.62
CA THR A 7 -1.91 -15.69 19.32
C THR A 7 -0.72 -16.56 18.99
N PHE A 8 -0.25 -16.53 17.73
CA PHE A 8 0.86 -17.39 17.30
C PHE A 8 2.25 -16.72 17.44
N TYR A 9 2.32 -15.39 17.30
CA TYR A 9 3.59 -14.66 17.16
C TYR A 9 3.82 -13.60 18.26
N GLY A 10 2.95 -13.53 19.27
CA GLY A 10 3.00 -12.46 20.28
C GLY A 10 2.36 -11.15 19.77
N ASN A 11 2.38 -10.12 20.57
CA ASN A 11 1.72 -8.83 20.30
C ASN A 11 2.51 -8.01 19.26
N ILE A 12 2.51 -8.47 18.02
CA ILE A 12 3.22 -7.84 16.89
C ILE A 12 2.28 -7.12 15.92
N CYS A 13 0.96 -7.27 16.07
CA CYS A 13 -0.02 -6.72 15.15
C CYS A 13 -1.11 -5.96 15.92
N GLU A 14 -1.23 -4.66 15.63
CA GLU A 14 -2.29 -3.80 16.14
C GLU A 14 -3.31 -3.56 15.02
N ALA A 15 -4.60 -3.72 15.32
CA ALA A 15 -5.69 -3.40 14.40
C ALA A 15 -6.29 -2.05 14.77
N VAL A 16 -6.40 -1.17 13.79
CA VAL A 16 -7.07 0.14 13.90
C VAL A 16 -8.35 0.07 13.06
N ASP A 17 -9.49 -0.06 13.71
CA ASP A 17 -10.81 -0.20 13.05
C ASP A 17 -11.46 1.18 12.85
N LYS A 18 -10.79 2.00 12.03
CA LYS A 18 -11.31 3.31 11.60
C LYS A 18 -10.55 3.80 10.36
N TYR A 19 -11.15 4.76 9.67
CA TYR A 19 -10.42 5.53 8.67
C TYR A 19 -9.43 6.46 9.36
N VAL A 20 -8.16 6.37 8.96
CA VAL A 20 -7.08 7.15 9.54
C VAL A 20 -6.81 8.41 8.73
N THR A 21 -6.42 9.48 9.42
CA THR A 21 -5.93 10.71 8.81
C THR A 21 -4.42 10.67 8.66
N LYS A 22 -3.89 11.56 7.81
CA LYS A 22 -2.45 11.72 7.65
C LYS A 22 -1.74 12.02 8.98
N ASP A 23 -2.32 12.91 9.80
CA ASP A 23 -1.70 13.32 11.06
C ASP A 23 -1.71 12.18 12.09
N GLU A 24 -2.74 11.35 12.09
CA GLU A 24 -2.77 10.14 12.93
C GLU A 24 -1.70 9.14 12.52
N ILE A 25 -1.51 8.90 11.22
CA ILE A 25 -0.43 8.02 10.72
C ILE A 25 0.93 8.57 11.13
N ILE A 26 1.19 9.86 10.90
CA ILE A 26 2.46 10.49 11.26
C ILE A 26 2.68 10.44 12.78
N SER A 27 1.65 10.70 13.56
CA SER A 27 1.73 10.63 15.04
C SER A 27 2.03 9.22 15.53
N PHE A 28 1.43 8.20 14.90
CA PHE A 28 1.74 6.80 15.19
C PHE A 28 3.19 6.47 14.85
N LEU A 29 3.66 6.84 13.66
CA LEU A 29 5.03 6.55 13.21
C LEU A 29 6.10 7.25 14.05
N ARG A 30 5.82 8.41 14.61
CA ARG A 30 6.75 9.11 15.52
C ARG A 30 7.11 8.32 16.78
N LYS A 31 6.28 7.37 17.19
CA LYS A 31 6.59 6.46 18.30
C LYS A 31 7.75 5.51 17.97
N TYR A 32 8.02 5.32 16.68
CA TYR A 32 9.00 4.37 16.15
C TYR A 32 10.11 5.08 15.37
N LYS A 33 10.56 6.24 15.86
CA LYS A 33 11.54 7.13 15.19
C LYS A 33 12.89 6.48 14.86
N ASP A 34 13.24 5.38 15.55
CA ASP A 34 14.50 4.66 15.37
C ASP A 34 14.41 3.60 14.24
N PHE A 35 13.26 3.49 13.60
CA PHE A 35 13.00 2.55 12.51
C PHE A 35 12.62 3.27 11.23
N VAL A 36 12.94 2.66 10.09
CA VAL A 36 12.43 3.10 8.79
C VAL A 36 11.03 2.50 8.60
N PRO A 37 9.96 3.32 8.56
CA PRO A 37 8.63 2.79 8.35
C PRO A 37 8.45 2.27 6.92
N VAL A 38 7.76 1.15 6.82
CA VAL A 38 7.25 0.63 5.54
C VAL A 38 5.75 0.90 5.49
N LEU A 39 5.35 1.83 4.64
CA LEU A 39 3.95 2.19 4.42
C LEU A 39 3.40 1.37 3.25
N VAL A 40 2.36 0.59 3.48
CA VAL A 40 1.80 -0.31 2.47
C VAL A 40 0.35 0.08 2.18
N GLY A 41 0.08 0.46 0.93
CA GLY A 41 -1.25 0.78 0.41
C GLY A 41 -1.85 -0.40 -0.34
N CYS A 42 -2.91 -1.00 0.24
CA CYS A 42 -3.72 -2.04 -0.39
C CYS A 42 -5.17 -1.56 -0.46
N VAL A 43 -5.38 -0.41 -1.10
CA VAL A 43 -6.66 0.29 -1.11
C VAL A 43 -7.25 0.33 -2.52
N ASP A 44 -8.57 0.42 -2.61
CA ASP A 44 -9.35 0.38 -3.84
C ASP A 44 -9.79 1.76 -4.34
N ASN A 45 -9.32 2.84 -3.70
CA ASN A 45 -9.71 4.20 -4.05
C ASN A 45 -8.51 5.16 -4.08
N ASP A 46 -8.55 6.11 -4.99
CA ASP A 46 -7.48 7.06 -5.22
C ASP A 46 -7.36 8.10 -4.11
N LYS A 47 -8.45 8.46 -3.44
CA LYS A 47 -8.43 9.41 -2.32
C LYS A 47 -7.57 8.91 -1.18
N THR A 48 -7.67 7.62 -0.84
CA THR A 48 -6.81 7.01 0.19
C THR A 48 -5.37 6.88 -0.31
N ARG A 49 -5.14 6.57 -1.59
CA ARG A 49 -3.79 6.59 -2.18
C ARG A 49 -3.14 7.96 -2.05
N LEU A 50 -3.85 9.03 -2.42
CA LEU A 50 -3.36 10.41 -2.27
C LEU A 50 -3.03 10.76 -0.81
N LEU A 51 -3.83 10.28 0.15
CA LEU A 51 -3.54 10.42 1.58
C LEU A 51 -2.23 9.72 1.94
N LEU A 52 -2.03 8.47 1.52
CA LEU A 52 -0.81 7.70 1.80
C LEU A 52 0.41 8.34 1.15
N GLU A 53 0.33 8.76 -0.12
CA GLU A 53 1.40 9.48 -0.80
C GLU A 53 1.73 10.81 -0.12
N SER A 54 0.70 11.58 0.31
CA SER A 54 0.90 12.81 1.05
C SER A 54 1.55 12.59 2.42
N THR A 55 1.31 11.43 3.02
CA THR A 55 1.97 10.99 4.27
C THR A 55 3.43 10.66 3.99
N TYR A 56 3.71 9.84 2.97
CA TYR A 56 5.06 9.51 2.52
C TYR A 56 5.90 10.78 2.29
N ARG A 57 5.36 11.77 1.58
CA ARG A 57 6.06 13.04 1.27
C ARG A 57 6.46 13.84 2.52
N LYS A 58 5.79 13.64 3.66
CA LYS A 58 6.07 14.32 4.94
C LYS A 58 7.10 13.59 5.81
N LEU A 59 7.46 12.37 5.47
CA LEU A 59 8.44 11.58 6.23
C LEU A 59 9.83 11.76 5.61
N ASP A 60 10.86 11.84 6.44
CA ASP A 60 12.27 11.92 6.01
C ASP A 60 12.83 10.55 5.62
N TYR A 61 12.26 9.49 6.22
CA TYR A 61 12.60 8.11 5.96
C TYR A 61 11.29 7.34 5.80
N CYS A 62 11.12 6.68 4.67
CA CYS A 62 9.96 5.83 4.44
C CYS A 62 10.18 4.98 3.20
N ILE A 63 9.73 3.74 3.24
CA ILE A 63 9.53 2.93 2.04
C ILE A 63 8.02 2.84 1.84
N TYR A 64 7.55 3.20 0.65
CA TYR A 64 6.13 3.17 0.32
C TYR A 64 5.88 2.17 -0.80
N LEU A 65 4.95 1.26 -0.56
CA LEU A 65 4.45 0.31 -1.54
C LEU A 65 2.97 0.60 -1.78
N ASP A 66 2.58 0.72 -3.05
CA ASP A 66 1.18 0.89 -3.45
C ASP A 66 0.77 -0.20 -4.42
N SER A 67 -0.12 -1.07 -3.98
CA SER A 67 -0.67 -2.18 -4.77
C SER A 67 -2.05 -1.84 -5.27
N ALA A 68 -2.27 -2.05 -6.58
CA ALA A 68 -3.58 -1.94 -7.20
C ALA A 68 -3.75 -3.02 -8.26
N ASN A 69 -4.98 -3.48 -8.43
CA ASN A 69 -5.31 -4.44 -9.46
C ASN A 69 -6.69 -4.16 -10.07
N SER A 70 -6.82 -4.59 -11.31
CA SER A 70 -8.08 -4.77 -12.03
C SER A 70 -8.49 -6.24 -12.02
N GLU A 71 -9.36 -6.62 -12.93
CA GLU A 71 -9.84 -8.00 -13.04
C GLU A 71 -8.71 -9.02 -13.33
N TYR A 72 -7.79 -8.71 -14.25
CA TYR A 72 -6.79 -9.66 -14.74
C TYR A 72 -5.35 -9.24 -14.55
N GLU A 73 -5.11 -8.01 -14.16
CA GLU A 73 -3.78 -7.44 -14.03
C GLU A 73 -3.67 -6.51 -12.83
N GLY A 74 -2.47 -6.23 -12.41
CA GLY A 74 -2.20 -5.29 -11.35
C GLY A 74 -0.77 -4.77 -11.40
N ASN A 75 -0.46 -3.86 -10.47
CA ASN A 75 0.86 -3.33 -10.34
C ASN A 75 1.17 -2.95 -8.90
N VAL A 76 2.44 -3.04 -8.55
CA VAL A 76 3.00 -2.56 -7.28
C VAL A 76 4.00 -1.45 -7.60
N TYR A 77 3.76 -0.27 -7.06
CA TYR A 77 4.69 0.84 -7.07
C TYR A 77 5.51 0.84 -5.79
N VAL A 78 6.82 0.98 -5.92
CA VAL A 78 7.73 1.05 -4.77
C VAL A 78 8.54 2.32 -4.87
N LYS A 79 8.45 3.15 -3.84
CA LYS A 79 9.27 4.35 -3.69
C LYS A 79 9.91 4.37 -2.30
N ALA A 80 11.20 4.61 -2.26
CA ALA A 80 11.95 4.69 -1.01
C ALA A 80 12.60 6.06 -0.85
N LYS A 81 12.55 6.57 0.38
CA LYS A 81 13.19 7.81 0.80
C LYS A 81 14.06 7.51 2.02
N LEU A 82 15.35 7.65 1.82
CA LEU A 82 16.37 7.46 2.86
C LEU A 82 17.24 8.72 2.92
N LYS A 83 16.91 9.64 3.82
CA LYS A 83 17.48 11.00 3.89
C LYS A 83 17.18 11.81 2.61
N SER A 84 18.25 12.29 1.96
CA SER A 84 18.17 13.04 0.72
C SER A 84 18.03 12.18 -0.53
N ASN A 85 18.23 10.87 -0.41
CA ASN A 85 18.10 9.94 -1.52
C ASN A 85 16.67 9.45 -1.63
N GLU A 86 16.06 9.66 -2.78
CA GLU A 86 14.73 9.18 -3.11
C GLU A 86 14.81 8.41 -4.43
N VAL A 87 14.33 7.16 -4.42
CA VAL A 87 14.38 6.25 -5.57
C VAL A 87 13.01 5.62 -5.80
N GLY A 88 12.75 5.19 -7.03
CA GLY A 88 11.49 4.60 -7.43
C GLY A 88 10.42 5.63 -7.79
N ALA A 89 9.16 5.20 -7.89
CA ALA A 89 8.05 6.01 -8.35
C ALA A 89 6.82 5.90 -7.45
N LEU A 90 6.10 7.00 -7.29
CA LEU A 90 4.72 7.00 -6.79
C LEU A 90 3.76 6.73 -7.95
N ARG A 91 2.61 6.19 -7.67
CA ARG A 91 1.56 6.03 -8.68
C ARG A 91 1.17 7.38 -9.29
N SER A 92 1.09 8.44 -8.49
CA SER A 92 0.78 9.79 -8.97
C SER A 92 1.85 10.39 -9.89
N ASP A 93 3.07 9.86 -9.89
CA ASP A 93 4.12 10.26 -10.82
C ASP A 93 3.84 9.72 -12.25
N CYS A 94 3.07 8.63 -12.35
CA CYS A 94 2.76 7.94 -13.61
C CYS A 94 1.30 8.11 -14.07
N TYR A 95 0.37 8.29 -13.14
CA TYR A 95 -1.06 8.38 -13.42
C TYR A 95 -1.69 9.57 -12.70
N LYS A 96 -2.67 10.19 -13.36
CA LYS A 96 -3.53 11.18 -12.71
C LYS A 96 -4.52 10.43 -11.82
N LEU A 97 -4.29 10.46 -10.51
CA LEU A 97 -5.23 9.92 -9.54
C LEU A 97 -6.51 10.76 -9.51
N SER A 98 -7.65 10.10 -9.44
CA SER A 98 -8.95 10.73 -9.36
C SER A 98 -9.20 11.25 -7.93
N ASN A 99 -10.05 12.28 -7.81
CA ASN A 99 -10.54 12.70 -6.50
C ASN A 99 -11.89 12.00 -6.24
N ASP A 100 -11.87 10.67 -6.21
CA ASP A 100 -13.04 9.84 -5.96
C ASP A 100 -13.55 10.01 -4.52
N GLN A 101 -14.79 9.57 -4.30
CA GLN A 101 -15.36 9.63 -2.95
C GLN A 101 -14.65 8.65 -2.02
N HIS A 102 -14.35 9.12 -0.81
CA HIS A 102 -13.84 8.24 0.23
C HIS A 102 -14.88 7.15 0.54
N PRO A 103 -14.48 5.87 0.75
CA PRO A 103 -15.44 4.79 1.02
C PRO A 103 -16.39 5.09 2.19
N ALA A 104 -15.95 5.83 3.21
CA ALA A 104 -16.79 6.28 4.31
C ALA A 104 -17.94 7.23 3.88
N ASP A 105 -17.78 7.90 2.75
CA ASP A 105 -18.77 8.85 2.23
C ASP A 105 -19.79 8.20 1.27
N LYS A 106 -19.60 6.89 0.97
CA LYS A 106 -20.51 6.13 0.10
C LYS A 106 -21.57 5.43 0.95
N SER A 107 -22.83 5.48 0.48
CA SER A 107 -23.87 4.65 1.08
C SER A 107 -23.59 3.16 0.88
N CYS A 108 -24.10 2.30 1.77
CA CYS A 108 -23.97 0.84 1.63
C CYS A 108 -24.48 0.32 0.29
N GLU A 109 -25.55 0.93 -0.26
CA GLU A 109 -26.10 0.60 -1.57
C GLU A 109 -25.15 0.99 -2.71
N ALA A 110 -24.51 2.16 -2.64
CA ALA A 110 -23.52 2.58 -3.60
C ALA A 110 -22.23 1.72 -3.54
N GLN A 111 -21.86 1.20 -2.38
CA GLN A 111 -20.75 0.27 -2.24
C GLN A 111 -21.07 -1.10 -2.87
N ALA A 112 -22.29 -1.58 -2.72
CA ALA A 112 -22.75 -2.84 -3.32
C ALA A 112 -22.92 -2.75 -4.84
N ALA A 113 -23.28 -1.58 -5.39
CA ALA A 113 -23.48 -1.37 -6.82
C ALA A 113 -22.17 -1.24 -7.62
N VAL A 114 -21.07 -0.88 -6.98
CA VAL A 114 -19.73 -0.85 -7.61
C VAL A 114 -19.10 -2.23 -7.47
N GLY A 115 -19.69 -3.23 -8.10
CA GLY A 115 -19.10 -4.57 -8.22
C GLY A 115 -17.83 -4.53 -9.06
N ASN A 116 -16.71 -4.18 -8.46
CA ASN A 116 -15.40 -4.48 -9.03
C ASN A 116 -15.24 -6.00 -8.97
N THR A 117 -15.55 -6.66 -10.08
CA THR A 117 -15.30 -8.09 -10.23
C THR A 117 -13.78 -8.30 -10.20
N GLN A 118 -13.28 -8.62 -9.03
CA GLN A 118 -11.86 -8.96 -8.88
C GLN A 118 -11.74 -10.49 -8.88
N TYR A 119 -10.91 -11.01 -9.76
CA TYR A 119 -10.61 -12.43 -9.73
C TYR A 119 -9.74 -12.77 -8.53
N LEU A 120 -10.13 -13.81 -7.80
CA LEU A 120 -9.37 -14.33 -6.66
C LEU A 120 -7.89 -14.60 -7.02
N VAL A 121 -7.66 -15.14 -8.22
CA VAL A 121 -6.29 -15.45 -8.70
C VAL A 121 -5.45 -14.18 -8.84
N THR A 122 -6.02 -13.11 -9.39
CA THR A 122 -5.31 -11.82 -9.50
C THR A 122 -4.97 -11.27 -8.13
N ASN A 123 -5.92 -11.29 -7.21
CA ASN A 123 -5.70 -10.82 -5.83
C ASN A 123 -4.61 -11.63 -5.11
N LEU A 124 -4.60 -12.96 -5.27
CA LEU A 124 -3.58 -13.82 -4.67
C LEU A 124 -2.18 -13.54 -5.27
N ARG A 125 -2.09 -13.37 -6.59
CA ARG A 125 -0.82 -13.00 -7.23
C ARG A 125 -0.31 -11.65 -6.74
N MET A 126 -1.17 -10.64 -6.68
CA MET A 126 -0.81 -9.32 -6.18
C MET A 126 -0.34 -9.37 -4.73
N ALA A 127 -1.02 -10.16 -3.88
CA ALA A 127 -0.63 -10.36 -2.50
C ALA A 127 0.74 -11.05 -2.40
N THR A 128 1.03 -12.03 -3.28
CA THR A 128 2.33 -12.72 -3.33
C THR A 128 3.44 -11.74 -3.72
N VAL A 129 3.27 -11.01 -4.81
CA VAL A 129 4.26 -10.01 -5.26
C VAL A 129 4.52 -8.95 -4.19
N LEU A 130 3.47 -8.45 -3.54
CA LEU A 130 3.61 -7.49 -2.46
C LEU A 130 4.39 -8.08 -1.27
N LEU A 131 4.12 -9.35 -0.92
CA LEU A 131 4.84 -10.05 0.15
C LEU A 131 6.32 -10.28 -0.22
N GLU A 132 6.64 -10.53 -1.48
CA GLU A 132 8.02 -10.64 -1.97
C GLU A 132 8.77 -9.31 -1.80
N HIS A 133 8.16 -8.18 -2.17
CA HIS A 133 8.74 -6.86 -1.90
C HIS A 133 8.96 -6.62 -0.41
N ILE A 134 7.97 -6.92 0.45
CA ILE A 134 8.10 -6.77 1.91
C ILE A 134 9.21 -7.67 2.45
N SER A 135 9.29 -8.91 1.98
CA SER A 135 10.34 -9.86 2.36
C SER A 135 11.72 -9.34 1.98
N SER A 136 11.90 -8.85 0.74
CA SER A 136 13.16 -8.25 0.29
C SER A 136 13.56 -7.05 1.15
N ILE A 137 12.62 -6.17 1.50
CA ILE A 137 12.88 -5.02 2.38
C ILE A 137 13.36 -5.47 3.76
N VAL A 138 12.76 -6.50 4.34
CA VAL A 138 13.18 -7.07 5.63
C VAL A 138 14.60 -7.62 5.56
N HIS A 139 15.03 -8.13 4.40
CA HIS A 139 16.39 -8.59 4.16
C HIS A 139 17.37 -7.49 3.72
N GLY A 140 16.92 -6.23 3.71
CA GLY A 140 17.76 -5.08 3.40
C GLY A 140 17.84 -4.73 1.91
N GLU A 141 17.01 -5.33 1.08
CA GLU A 141 16.95 -5.08 -0.35
C GLU A 141 15.66 -4.35 -0.71
N VAL A 142 15.78 -3.15 -1.27
CA VAL A 142 14.63 -2.41 -1.81
C VAL A 142 14.66 -2.53 -3.32
N LYS A 143 13.66 -3.20 -3.88
CA LYS A 143 13.42 -3.23 -5.34
C LYS A 143 12.46 -2.11 -5.65
N GLU A 144 13.02 -0.94 -5.94
CA GLU A 144 12.26 0.26 -6.29
C GLU A 144 11.73 0.19 -7.74
N GLY A 145 10.72 0.97 -8.03
CA GLY A 145 10.12 1.08 -9.35
C GLY A 145 8.73 0.49 -9.43
N VAL A 146 8.42 -0.18 -10.51
CA VAL A 146 7.07 -0.72 -10.79
C VAL A 146 7.15 -2.18 -11.17
N THR A 147 6.45 -3.02 -10.43
CA THR A 147 6.22 -4.41 -10.82
C THR A 147 4.82 -4.52 -11.44
N ILE A 148 4.74 -4.95 -12.68
CA ILE A 148 3.48 -5.17 -13.41
C ILE A 148 3.20 -6.67 -13.42
N VAL A 149 2.01 -7.04 -12.96
CA VAL A 149 1.49 -8.41 -12.95
C VAL A 149 0.39 -8.52 -13.98
N ARG A 150 0.59 -9.32 -15.01
CA ARG A 150 -0.44 -9.69 -16.00
C ARG A 150 -0.81 -11.15 -15.83
N ARG A 151 -1.86 -11.58 -16.51
CA ARG A 151 -2.44 -12.91 -16.33
C ARG A 151 -1.39 -14.06 -16.32
N PHE A 152 -0.36 -13.98 -17.15
CA PHE A 152 0.70 -15.01 -17.26
C PHE A 152 2.12 -14.43 -17.20
N GLU A 153 2.25 -13.15 -16.90
CA GLU A 153 3.53 -12.43 -16.93
C GLU A 153 3.71 -11.59 -15.66
N GLU A 154 4.95 -11.43 -15.28
CA GLU A 154 5.39 -10.46 -14.28
C GLU A 154 6.60 -9.73 -14.81
N ILE A 155 6.58 -8.41 -14.79
CA ILE A 155 7.64 -7.55 -15.32
C ILE A 155 7.94 -6.49 -14.27
N HIS A 156 9.23 -6.31 -13.99
CA HIS A 156 9.72 -5.25 -13.10
C HIS A 156 10.51 -4.21 -13.92
N TYR A 157 10.23 -2.91 -13.64
CA TYR A 157 10.86 -1.76 -14.29
C TYR A 157 11.51 -0.86 -13.24
#